data_2ddf79a5567b254d5ee57978c6f46fb3
#
_entry.id   2ddf79a5567b254d5ee57978c6f46fb3
#
_cell.length_a   1.000
_cell.length_b   1.000
_cell.length_c   1.000
_cell.angle_alpha   90.00
_cell.angle_beta   90.00
_cell.angle_gamma   90.00
#
_symmetry.space_group_name_H-M   'P 1'
#
loop_
_entity.id
_entity.type
_entity.pdbx_description
1 polymer ?
#
loop_
_entity_poly.entity_id
_entity_poly.type
_entity_poly.pdbx_seq_one_letter_code
_entity_poly.pdbx_strand_id
1 'polypeptide(L)'
;MYKKTVVIVAMCLSALVIQGCQTTTTGSILKKDPEKAVQVRTQMAAEYIRSGDLDAAKRALDQALETDSRDATANMMMGVLLQQEGSQISLDKADRYFSRAISLESDNAQARNNYGTYLFQAKRYNDAIQQFTIAGASLGYDQRFRALENLGRTYLAIGESTNAEKAFKQALSVNRNSAISMIELSEIFYLQQNFAGARQVYEQYVRTVGQKNQGARALWV
;
A
#
# COMPACT_ATOMS: atom_id res chain seq x y z
N MET A 1 0.00 3.03 -92.53
CA MET A 1 0.27 4.15 -91.54
C MET A 1 -0.16 3.66 -90.18
N TYR A 2 0.80 3.21 -89.38
CA TYR A 2 0.56 2.66 -88.01
C TYR A 2 0.95 3.69 -86.99
N LYS A 3 0.02 4.14 -86.15
CA LYS A 3 0.30 4.95 -84.99
C LYS A 3 0.59 4.00 -83.83
N LYS A 4 1.81 4.06 -83.35
CA LYS A 4 2.24 3.32 -82.13
C LYS A 4 1.74 4.09 -80.87
N THR A 5 0.85 3.46 -80.15
CA THR A 5 0.38 3.92 -78.86
C THR A 5 1.34 3.41 -77.79
N VAL A 6 2.09 4.29 -77.17
CA VAL A 6 2.96 3.97 -76.03
C VAL A 6 2.10 3.95 -74.74
N VAL A 7 1.97 2.77 -74.12
CA VAL A 7 1.35 2.61 -72.83
C VAL A 7 2.42 2.80 -71.76
N ILE A 8 2.32 3.91 -71.01
CA ILE A 8 3.15 4.18 -69.81
C ILE A 8 2.47 3.49 -68.66
N VAL A 9 3.08 2.39 -68.14
CA VAL A 9 2.71 1.72 -66.94
C VAL A 9 3.33 2.51 -65.77
N ALA A 10 2.52 3.29 -65.08
CA ALA A 10 2.92 3.94 -63.86
C ALA A 10 2.92 2.91 -62.73
N MET A 11 4.12 2.51 -62.31
CA MET A 11 4.36 1.63 -61.17
C MET A 11 4.24 2.46 -59.87
N CYS A 12 3.09 2.44 -59.24
CA CYS A 12 2.92 3.03 -57.89
C CYS A 12 3.63 2.16 -56.88
N LEU A 13 4.87 2.53 -56.51
CA LEU A 13 5.51 2.02 -55.29
C LEU A 13 4.76 2.57 -54.07
N SER A 14 3.86 1.81 -53.46
CA SER A 14 3.31 2.06 -52.14
C SER A 14 4.42 1.83 -51.09
N ALA A 15 5.05 2.90 -50.65
CA ALA A 15 5.93 2.89 -49.50
C ALA A 15 5.07 2.62 -48.24
N LEU A 16 5.09 1.37 -47.77
CA LEU A 16 4.62 1.03 -46.42
C LEU A 16 5.51 1.72 -45.42
N VAL A 17 5.03 2.84 -44.86
CA VAL A 17 5.61 3.46 -43.69
C VAL A 17 5.26 2.58 -42.51
N ILE A 18 6.17 1.69 -42.12
CA ILE A 18 6.11 0.97 -40.83
C ILE A 18 6.41 2.03 -39.77
N GLN A 19 5.33 2.58 -39.19
CA GLN A 19 5.46 3.35 -37.95
C GLN A 19 5.78 2.35 -36.82
N GLY A 20 7.06 2.05 -36.67
CA GLY A 20 7.55 1.36 -35.49
C GLY A 20 7.26 2.24 -34.28
N CYS A 21 6.47 1.72 -33.34
CA CYS A 21 6.32 2.32 -32.03
C CYS A 21 7.71 2.52 -31.44
N GLN A 22 8.18 3.75 -31.40
CA GLN A 22 9.43 4.10 -30.71
C GLN A 22 9.20 4.00 -29.21
N THR A 23 9.50 2.86 -28.63
CA THR A 23 9.59 2.61 -27.18
C THR A 23 10.84 3.23 -26.53
N THR A 24 11.50 4.17 -27.21
CA THR A 24 12.79 4.74 -26.77
C THR A 24 12.67 5.93 -25.81
N THR A 25 11.46 6.41 -25.48
CA THR A 25 11.34 7.68 -24.74
C THR A 25 11.55 7.51 -23.23
N THR A 26 11.20 6.35 -22.66
CA THR A 26 11.28 6.11 -21.22
C THR A 26 12.73 6.06 -20.71
N GLY A 27 13.61 5.38 -21.42
CA GLY A 27 15.02 5.24 -21.02
C GLY A 27 15.81 6.55 -21.08
N SER A 28 15.45 7.48 -22.00
CA SER A 28 16.14 8.78 -22.12
C SER A 28 15.67 9.77 -21.06
N ILE A 29 14.40 9.73 -20.66
CA ILE A 29 13.85 10.60 -19.60
C ILE A 29 14.44 10.22 -18.24
N LEU A 30 14.53 8.90 -17.95
CA LEU A 30 15.08 8.38 -16.69
C LEU A 30 16.57 8.74 -16.48
N LYS A 31 17.35 8.88 -17.56
CA LYS A 31 18.74 9.34 -17.47
C LYS A 31 18.87 10.85 -17.24
N LYS A 32 17.85 11.63 -17.63
CA LYS A 32 17.88 13.10 -17.59
C LYS A 32 17.37 13.67 -16.27
N ASP A 33 16.55 12.88 -15.54
CA ASP A 33 15.91 13.26 -14.28
C ASP A 33 16.03 12.08 -13.29
N PRO A 34 17.06 12.09 -12.43
CA PRO A 34 17.30 11.03 -11.47
C PRO A 34 16.16 10.87 -10.46
N GLU A 35 15.55 11.95 -9.99
CA GLU A 35 14.44 11.93 -9.05
C GLU A 35 13.22 11.21 -9.66
N LYS A 36 12.87 11.60 -10.88
CA LYS A 36 11.80 10.93 -11.63
C LYS A 36 12.11 9.46 -11.91
N ALA A 37 13.38 9.11 -12.13
CA ALA A 37 13.79 7.73 -12.30
C ALA A 37 13.56 6.91 -11.05
N VAL A 38 13.90 7.43 -9.87
CA VAL A 38 13.63 6.80 -8.58
C VAL A 38 12.13 6.61 -8.38
N GLN A 39 11.35 7.67 -8.56
CA GLN A 39 9.91 7.63 -8.41
C GLN A 39 9.25 6.55 -9.28
N VAL A 40 9.59 6.51 -10.58
CA VAL A 40 9.02 5.53 -11.53
C VAL A 40 9.41 4.10 -11.14
N ARG A 41 10.67 3.85 -10.79
CA ARG A 41 11.13 2.52 -10.38
C ARG A 41 10.48 2.05 -9.08
N THR A 42 10.33 2.94 -8.12
CA THR A 42 9.65 2.65 -6.85
C THR A 42 8.17 2.34 -7.07
N GLN A 43 7.51 3.05 -7.99
CA GLN A 43 6.13 2.78 -8.36
C GLN A 43 5.99 1.43 -9.09
N MET A 44 6.90 1.11 -10.02
CA MET A 44 6.95 -0.20 -10.68
C MET A 44 7.13 -1.32 -9.65
N ALA A 45 8.02 -1.13 -8.68
CA ALA A 45 8.24 -2.10 -7.62
C ALA A 45 6.97 -2.34 -6.78
N ALA A 46 6.20 -1.30 -6.49
CA ALA A 46 4.92 -1.44 -5.80
C ALA A 46 3.92 -2.32 -6.57
N GLU A 47 3.88 -2.18 -7.91
CA GLU A 47 3.06 -3.05 -8.77
C GLU A 47 3.57 -4.50 -8.78
N TYR A 48 4.88 -4.70 -8.88
CA TYR A 48 5.47 -6.04 -8.82
C TYR A 48 5.24 -6.73 -7.47
N ILE A 49 5.36 -6.01 -6.36
CA ILE A 49 5.02 -6.53 -5.02
C ILE A 49 3.55 -6.97 -4.98
N ARG A 50 2.63 -6.16 -5.53
CA ARG A 50 1.20 -6.46 -5.56
C ARG A 50 0.89 -7.69 -6.43
N SER A 51 1.60 -7.88 -7.53
CA SER A 51 1.45 -9.05 -8.42
C SER A 51 2.18 -10.30 -7.91
N GLY A 52 3.02 -10.18 -6.87
CA GLY A 52 3.81 -11.27 -6.32
C GLY A 52 5.14 -11.53 -7.05
N ASP A 53 5.53 -10.69 -8.02
CA ASP A 53 6.83 -10.77 -8.69
C ASP A 53 7.91 -10.07 -7.87
N LEU A 54 8.33 -10.74 -6.78
CA LEU A 54 9.27 -10.18 -5.81
C LEU A 54 10.67 -9.96 -6.43
N ASP A 55 11.07 -10.76 -7.41
CA ASP A 55 12.36 -10.61 -8.09
C ASP A 55 12.39 -9.35 -8.96
N ALA A 56 11.31 -9.07 -9.71
CA ALA A 56 11.21 -7.83 -10.48
C ALA A 56 11.12 -6.61 -9.56
N ALA A 57 10.38 -6.70 -8.45
CA ALA A 57 10.31 -5.66 -7.45
C ALA A 57 11.69 -5.34 -6.88
N LYS A 58 12.46 -6.38 -6.53
CA LYS A 58 13.80 -6.22 -5.99
C LYS A 58 14.72 -5.51 -6.97
N ARG A 59 14.76 -5.94 -8.23
CA ARG A 59 15.59 -5.29 -9.26
C ARG A 59 15.23 -3.81 -9.45
N ALA A 60 13.95 -3.48 -9.45
CA ALA A 60 13.48 -2.11 -9.59
C ALA A 60 13.90 -1.23 -8.38
N LEU A 61 13.78 -1.77 -7.16
CA LEU A 61 14.17 -1.06 -5.93
C LEU A 61 15.69 -0.94 -5.80
N ASP A 62 16.45 -1.95 -6.16
CA ASP A 62 17.92 -1.86 -6.17
C ASP A 62 18.38 -0.73 -7.10
N GLN A 63 17.82 -0.62 -8.31
CA GLN A 63 18.10 0.48 -9.24
C GLN A 63 17.63 1.85 -8.73
N ALA A 64 16.51 1.90 -8.01
CA ALA A 64 16.05 3.14 -7.39
C ALA A 64 17.03 3.61 -6.32
N LEU A 65 17.42 2.71 -5.41
CA LEU A 65 18.34 2.99 -4.30
C LEU A 65 19.79 3.19 -4.74
N GLU A 66 20.23 2.63 -5.87
CA GLU A 66 21.49 2.96 -6.52
C GLU A 66 21.48 4.40 -7.04
N THR A 67 20.33 4.88 -7.52
CA THR A 67 20.18 6.27 -8.02
C THR A 67 20.09 7.27 -6.87
N ASP A 68 19.24 6.97 -5.87
CA ASP A 68 19.16 7.72 -4.62
C ASP A 68 18.94 6.79 -3.43
N SER A 69 20.00 6.52 -2.69
CA SER A 69 19.95 5.70 -1.48
C SER A 69 19.19 6.35 -0.31
N ARG A 70 18.86 7.64 -0.42
CA ARG A 70 18.16 8.42 0.62
C ARG A 70 16.68 8.67 0.29
N ASP A 71 16.17 8.13 -0.81
CA ASP A 71 14.73 8.20 -1.09
C ASP A 71 13.96 7.40 -0.02
N ALA A 72 13.11 8.08 0.75
CA ALA A 72 12.37 7.48 1.85
C ALA A 72 11.34 6.46 1.36
N THR A 73 10.70 6.73 0.21
CA THR A 73 9.68 5.85 -0.37
C THR A 73 10.32 4.56 -0.91
N ALA A 74 11.46 4.64 -1.58
CA ALA A 74 12.18 3.46 -2.05
C ALA A 74 12.68 2.59 -0.86
N ASN A 75 13.20 3.21 0.20
CA ASN A 75 13.56 2.50 1.43
C ASN A 75 12.33 1.83 2.06
N MET A 76 11.20 2.52 2.19
CA MET A 76 9.96 1.94 2.69
C MET A 76 9.51 0.75 1.84
N MET A 77 9.52 0.88 0.52
CA MET A 77 9.10 -0.21 -0.39
C MET A 77 10.05 -1.40 -0.35
N MET A 78 11.36 -1.19 -0.15
CA MET A 78 12.32 -2.28 0.08
C MET A 78 11.99 -3.01 1.40
N GLY A 79 11.61 -2.28 2.44
CA GLY A 79 11.13 -2.87 3.69
C GLY A 79 9.89 -3.75 3.48
N VAL A 80 8.90 -3.28 2.70
CA VAL A 80 7.68 -4.03 2.35
C VAL A 80 8.02 -5.30 1.56
N LEU A 81 8.88 -5.21 0.57
CA LEU A 81 9.35 -6.34 -0.22
C LEU A 81 9.98 -7.43 0.67
N LEU A 82 10.94 -7.05 1.49
CA LEU A 82 11.67 -7.97 2.38
C LEU A 82 10.76 -8.60 3.45
N GLN A 83 9.76 -7.85 3.93
CA GLN A 83 8.72 -8.36 4.82
C GLN A 83 7.91 -9.46 4.12
N GLN A 84 7.58 -9.29 2.85
CA GLN A 84 6.82 -10.27 2.06
C GLN A 84 7.65 -11.52 1.73
N GLU A 85 8.96 -11.41 1.53
CA GLU A 85 9.88 -12.55 1.39
C GLU A 85 9.89 -13.43 2.66
N GLY A 86 9.78 -12.84 3.84
CA GLY A 86 9.49 -13.50 5.11
C GLY A 86 10.60 -14.35 5.70
N SER A 87 11.79 -14.46 5.09
CA SER A 87 12.92 -15.14 5.73
C SER A 87 13.44 -14.31 6.92
N GLN A 88 14.02 -14.95 7.95
CA GLN A 88 14.55 -14.20 9.10
C GLN A 88 15.57 -13.13 8.67
N ILE A 89 16.45 -13.47 7.73
CA ILE A 89 17.43 -12.53 7.19
C ILE A 89 16.75 -11.35 6.49
N SER A 90 15.66 -11.61 5.73
CA SER A 90 14.90 -10.55 5.06
C SER A 90 14.15 -9.70 6.08
N LEU A 91 13.57 -10.28 7.12
CA LEU A 91 12.90 -9.54 8.19
C LEU A 91 13.86 -8.60 8.93
N ASP A 92 15.09 -9.06 9.27
CA ASP A 92 16.09 -8.22 9.91
C ASP A 92 16.56 -7.06 9.02
N LYS A 93 16.58 -7.29 7.69
CA LYS A 93 16.85 -6.22 6.74
C LYS A 93 15.65 -5.27 6.60
N ALA A 94 14.42 -5.80 6.60
CA ALA A 94 13.20 -5.00 6.53
C ALA A 94 13.14 -3.96 7.65
N ASP A 95 13.46 -4.36 8.89
CA ASP A 95 13.51 -3.45 10.05
C ASP A 95 14.44 -2.25 9.80
N ARG A 96 15.62 -2.51 9.23
CA ARG A 96 16.58 -1.45 8.90
C ARG A 96 16.07 -0.51 7.81
N TYR A 97 15.44 -1.04 6.78
CA TYR A 97 14.91 -0.23 5.69
C TYR A 97 13.71 0.61 6.13
N PHE A 98 12.79 0.07 6.93
CA PHE A 98 11.71 0.85 7.53
C PHE A 98 12.21 1.93 8.47
N SER A 99 13.14 1.60 9.38
CA SER A 99 13.76 2.58 10.27
C SER A 99 14.45 3.70 9.49
N ARG A 100 15.15 3.37 8.41
CA ARG A 100 15.78 4.35 7.53
C ARG A 100 14.74 5.25 6.87
N ALA A 101 13.65 4.70 6.34
CA ALA A 101 12.59 5.47 5.70
C ALA A 101 12.02 6.54 6.64
N ILE A 102 11.66 6.17 7.88
CA ILE A 102 11.13 7.13 8.86
C ILE A 102 12.19 8.08 9.44
N SER A 103 13.48 7.74 9.33
CA SER A 103 14.56 8.67 9.70
C SER A 103 14.81 9.73 8.64
N LEU A 104 14.56 9.40 7.36
CA LEU A 104 14.68 10.32 6.23
C LEU A 104 13.48 11.27 6.14
N GLU A 105 12.27 10.75 6.36
CA GLU A 105 11.02 11.51 6.36
C GLU A 105 10.21 11.15 7.62
N SER A 106 10.42 11.90 8.69
CA SER A 106 9.82 11.59 9.99
C SER A 106 8.31 11.77 10.06
N ASP A 107 7.71 12.52 9.14
CA ASP A 107 6.29 12.79 8.99
C ASP A 107 5.60 11.92 7.92
N ASN A 108 6.35 11.04 7.24
CA ASN A 108 5.79 10.11 6.26
C ASN A 108 4.88 9.07 6.94
N ALA A 109 3.60 9.40 7.00
CA ALA A 109 2.59 8.58 7.67
C ALA A 109 2.42 7.19 7.01
N GLN A 110 2.63 7.07 5.70
CA GLN A 110 2.59 5.77 5.01
C GLN A 110 3.75 4.88 5.45
N ALA A 111 4.97 5.42 5.52
CA ALA A 111 6.13 4.68 5.98
C ALA A 111 5.96 4.22 7.43
N ARG A 112 5.42 5.09 8.30
CA ARG A 112 5.10 4.73 9.68
C ARG A 112 4.02 3.67 9.78
N ASN A 113 2.95 3.74 9.00
CA ASN A 113 1.92 2.71 8.99
C ASN A 113 2.48 1.36 8.53
N ASN A 114 3.30 1.33 7.49
CA ASN A 114 3.91 0.10 7.00
C ASN A 114 4.91 -0.47 8.01
N TYR A 115 5.73 0.37 8.62
CA TYR A 115 6.64 -0.05 9.68
C TYR A 115 5.87 -0.58 10.91
N GLY A 116 4.81 0.11 11.33
CA GLY A 116 3.93 -0.38 12.39
C GLY A 116 3.36 -1.76 12.10
N THR A 117 2.97 -2.03 10.86
CA THR A 117 2.48 -3.35 10.43
C THR A 117 3.57 -4.43 10.54
N TYR A 118 4.79 -4.12 10.11
CA TYR A 118 5.94 -5.00 10.30
C TYR A 118 6.19 -5.27 11.81
N LEU A 119 6.23 -4.24 12.64
CA LEU A 119 6.45 -4.34 14.08
C LEU A 119 5.37 -5.16 14.78
N PHE A 120 4.11 -4.99 14.38
CA PHE A 120 3.00 -5.80 14.88
C PHE A 120 3.20 -7.29 14.57
N GLN A 121 3.59 -7.65 13.34
CA GLN A 121 3.87 -9.03 12.95
C GLN A 121 5.08 -9.59 13.71
N ALA A 122 6.09 -8.75 13.98
CA ALA A 122 7.23 -9.08 14.81
C ALA A 122 6.90 -9.12 16.33
N LYS A 123 5.62 -8.94 16.72
CA LYS A 123 5.13 -8.87 18.12
C LYS A 123 5.76 -7.75 18.95
N ARG A 124 6.36 -6.77 18.30
CA ARG A 124 6.90 -5.55 18.93
C ARG A 124 5.77 -4.53 19.08
N TYR A 125 4.77 -4.87 19.88
CA TYR A 125 3.51 -4.15 19.95
C TYR A 125 3.65 -2.70 20.42
N ASN A 126 4.49 -2.42 21.40
CA ASN A 126 4.71 -1.05 21.88
C ASN A 126 5.32 -0.15 20.79
N ASP A 127 6.28 -0.69 20.02
CA ASP A 127 6.88 0.04 18.91
C ASP A 127 5.84 0.26 17.79
N ALA A 128 5.01 -0.75 17.51
CA ALA A 128 3.92 -0.64 16.55
C ALA A 128 2.90 0.45 16.94
N ILE A 129 2.49 0.50 18.22
CA ILE A 129 1.60 1.53 18.77
C ILE A 129 2.16 2.92 18.49
N GLN A 130 3.46 3.13 18.73
CA GLN A 130 4.11 4.41 18.47
C GLN A 130 3.99 4.81 17.00
N GLN A 131 4.29 3.90 16.07
CA GLN A 131 4.23 4.21 14.64
C GLN A 131 2.79 4.45 14.16
N PHE A 132 1.84 3.61 14.57
CA PHE A 132 0.44 3.77 14.20
C PHE A 132 -0.19 5.04 14.80
N THR A 133 0.21 5.45 16.01
CA THR A 133 -0.27 6.68 16.64
C THR A 133 0.13 7.90 15.80
N ILE A 134 1.39 7.97 15.36
CA ILE A 134 1.86 9.08 14.52
C ILE A 134 1.16 9.07 13.16
N ALA A 135 1.07 7.91 12.51
CA ALA A 135 0.37 7.78 11.23
C ALA A 135 -1.13 8.13 11.35
N GLY A 136 -1.79 7.67 12.44
CA GLY A 136 -3.19 7.96 12.72
C GLY A 136 -3.47 9.42 13.08
N ALA A 137 -2.49 10.19 13.54
CA ALA A 137 -2.59 11.61 13.80
C ALA A 137 -2.41 12.48 12.54
N SER A 138 -1.81 11.96 11.47
CA SER A 138 -1.52 12.71 10.24
C SER A 138 -2.79 13.01 9.46
N LEU A 139 -3.24 14.27 9.45
CA LEU A 139 -4.48 14.70 8.79
C LEU A 139 -4.43 14.62 7.27
N GLY A 140 -3.25 14.76 6.66
CA GLY A 140 -3.03 14.66 5.22
C GLY A 140 -2.87 13.24 4.70
N TYR A 141 -2.96 12.22 5.56
CA TYR A 141 -2.81 10.83 5.15
C TYR A 141 -4.16 10.19 4.81
N ASP A 142 -4.44 9.94 3.55
CA ASP A 142 -5.71 9.40 3.06
C ASP A 142 -6.08 8.05 3.70
N GLN A 143 -5.08 7.22 4.03
CA GLN A 143 -5.27 5.92 4.68
C GLN A 143 -5.20 6.00 6.22
N ARG A 144 -5.33 7.19 6.79
CA ARG A 144 -5.25 7.45 8.23
C ARG A 144 -6.17 6.53 9.05
N PHE A 145 -7.37 6.23 8.55
CA PHE A 145 -8.29 5.31 9.21
C PHE A 145 -7.70 3.90 9.37
N ARG A 146 -6.90 3.43 8.40
CA ARG A 146 -6.23 2.12 8.50
C ARG A 146 -5.15 2.09 9.59
N ALA A 147 -4.40 3.18 9.72
CA ALA A 147 -3.44 3.30 10.83
C ALA A 147 -4.15 3.24 12.20
N LEU A 148 -5.31 3.89 12.33
CA LEU A 148 -6.13 3.84 13.54
C LEU A 148 -6.74 2.45 13.79
N GLU A 149 -7.14 1.72 12.75
CA GLU A 149 -7.58 0.33 12.84
C GLU A 149 -6.45 -0.58 13.33
N ASN A 150 -5.26 -0.44 12.74
CA ASN A 150 -4.08 -1.18 13.14
C ASN A 150 -3.67 -0.86 14.59
N LEU A 151 -3.79 0.41 14.99
CA LEU A 151 -3.60 0.83 16.38
C LEU A 151 -4.58 0.13 17.32
N GLY A 152 -5.86 0.12 16.98
CA GLY A 152 -6.89 -0.57 17.75
C GLY A 152 -6.63 -2.07 17.91
N ARG A 153 -6.28 -2.74 16.81
CA ARG A 153 -5.89 -4.16 16.83
C ARG A 153 -4.64 -4.41 17.67
N THR A 154 -3.68 -3.50 17.63
CA THR A 154 -2.47 -3.62 18.44
C THR A 154 -2.78 -3.50 19.92
N TYR A 155 -3.67 -2.59 20.31
CA TYR A 155 -4.16 -2.49 21.68
C TYR A 155 -4.91 -3.74 22.13
N LEU A 156 -5.75 -4.34 21.25
CA LEU A 156 -6.39 -5.64 21.57
C LEU A 156 -5.37 -6.76 21.77
N ALA A 157 -4.30 -6.79 20.97
CA ALA A 157 -3.26 -7.82 21.09
C ALA A 157 -2.51 -7.77 22.45
N ILE A 158 -2.50 -6.62 23.12
CA ILE A 158 -1.91 -6.46 24.46
C ILE A 158 -2.95 -6.34 25.60
N GLY A 159 -4.24 -6.59 25.28
CA GLY A 159 -5.34 -6.61 26.27
C GLY A 159 -5.87 -5.22 26.67
N GLU A 160 -5.47 -4.16 26.00
CA GLU A 160 -5.89 -2.78 26.28
C GLU A 160 -7.20 -2.38 25.58
N SER A 161 -8.29 -3.06 25.91
CA SER A 161 -9.61 -2.89 25.25
C SER A 161 -10.13 -1.46 25.24
N THR A 162 -9.89 -0.67 26.30
CA THR A 162 -10.32 0.74 26.36
C THR A 162 -9.60 1.61 25.34
N ASN A 163 -8.29 1.40 25.13
CA ASN A 163 -7.54 2.12 24.13
C ASN A 163 -7.88 1.65 22.72
N ALA A 164 -8.14 0.36 22.53
CA ALA A 164 -8.65 -0.20 21.28
C ALA A 164 -9.99 0.43 20.87
N GLU A 165 -10.95 0.54 21.81
CA GLU A 165 -12.24 1.20 21.60
C GLU A 165 -12.06 2.62 21.09
N LYS A 166 -11.19 3.40 21.74
CA LYS A 166 -10.89 4.78 21.32
C LYS A 166 -10.35 4.84 19.89
N ALA A 167 -9.39 3.97 19.57
CA ALA A 167 -8.77 3.93 18.25
C ALA A 167 -9.77 3.56 17.15
N PHE A 168 -10.64 2.56 17.35
CA PHE A 168 -11.67 2.20 16.37
C PHE A 168 -12.75 3.29 16.22
N LYS A 169 -13.15 3.97 17.32
CA LYS A 169 -14.05 5.13 17.22
C LYS A 169 -13.42 6.27 16.40
N GLN A 170 -12.13 6.54 16.58
CA GLN A 170 -11.40 7.49 15.75
C GLN A 170 -11.33 7.04 14.29
N ALA A 171 -11.08 5.77 14.01
CA ALA A 171 -11.10 5.23 12.65
C ALA A 171 -12.47 5.45 11.98
N LEU A 172 -13.59 5.21 12.70
CA LEU A 172 -14.95 5.47 12.19
C LEU A 172 -15.26 6.97 12.02
N SER A 173 -14.63 7.86 12.79
CA SER A 173 -14.78 9.30 12.57
C SER A 173 -14.14 9.76 11.26
N VAL A 174 -13.10 9.05 10.79
CA VAL A 174 -12.41 9.29 9.51
C VAL A 174 -13.11 8.56 8.37
N ASN A 175 -13.40 7.29 8.54
CA ASN A 175 -14.10 6.45 7.56
C ASN A 175 -15.33 5.78 8.20
N ARG A 176 -16.49 6.40 8.04
CA ARG A 176 -17.76 5.93 8.62
C ARG A 176 -18.19 4.54 8.13
N ASN A 177 -17.63 4.08 7.01
CA ASN A 177 -17.96 2.79 6.40
C ASN A 177 -16.89 1.71 6.69
N SER A 178 -16.01 1.91 7.67
CA SER A 178 -15.04 0.91 8.07
C SER A 178 -15.71 -0.31 8.70
N ALA A 179 -15.85 -1.37 7.90
CA ALA A 179 -16.39 -2.66 8.37
C ALA A 179 -15.53 -3.26 9.50
N ILE A 180 -14.21 -3.10 9.41
CA ILE A 180 -13.27 -3.58 10.42
C ILE A 180 -13.54 -2.90 11.77
N SER A 181 -13.58 -1.58 11.79
CA SER A 181 -13.81 -0.84 13.04
C SER A 181 -15.18 -1.12 13.65
N MET A 182 -16.21 -1.32 12.82
CA MET A 182 -17.56 -1.67 13.31
C MET A 182 -17.57 -3.04 13.98
N ILE A 183 -17.01 -4.08 13.35
CA ILE A 183 -17.04 -5.43 13.92
C ILE A 183 -16.19 -5.50 15.19
N GLU A 184 -15.00 -4.90 15.22
CA GLU A 184 -14.14 -4.85 16.40
C GLU A 184 -14.84 -4.11 17.57
N LEU A 185 -15.49 -2.97 17.30
CA LEU A 185 -16.24 -2.24 18.34
C LEU A 185 -17.47 -3.02 18.85
N SER A 186 -18.19 -3.70 17.97
CA SER A 186 -19.34 -4.49 18.41
C SER A 186 -18.91 -5.63 19.35
N GLU A 187 -17.78 -6.28 19.08
CA GLU A 187 -17.20 -7.29 19.94
C GLU A 187 -16.71 -6.73 21.29
N ILE A 188 -16.02 -5.58 21.26
CA ILE A 188 -15.59 -4.89 22.48
C ILE A 188 -16.80 -4.56 23.36
N PHE A 189 -17.86 -3.99 22.80
CA PHE A 189 -19.07 -3.66 23.56
C PHE A 189 -19.79 -4.90 24.10
N TYR A 190 -19.82 -5.98 23.31
CA TYR A 190 -20.40 -7.25 23.79
C TYR A 190 -19.63 -7.79 25.00
N LEU A 191 -18.29 -7.84 24.93
CA LEU A 191 -17.44 -8.29 26.04
C LEU A 191 -17.56 -7.37 27.29
N GLN A 192 -17.85 -6.09 27.09
CA GLN A 192 -18.13 -5.13 28.16
C GLN A 192 -19.58 -5.25 28.71
N GLN A 193 -20.38 -6.19 28.23
CA GLN A 193 -21.82 -6.37 28.54
C GLN A 193 -22.69 -5.17 28.12
N ASN A 194 -22.18 -4.30 27.25
CA ASN A 194 -22.96 -3.23 26.63
C ASN A 194 -23.68 -3.78 25.38
N PHE A 195 -24.66 -4.64 25.59
CA PHE A 195 -25.37 -5.33 24.51
C PHE A 195 -26.14 -4.36 23.59
N ALA A 196 -26.63 -3.24 24.12
CA ALA A 196 -27.31 -2.24 23.30
C ALA A 196 -26.35 -1.56 22.32
N GLY A 197 -25.16 -1.16 22.79
CA GLY A 197 -24.11 -0.58 21.95
C GLY A 197 -23.57 -1.59 20.93
N ALA A 198 -23.32 -2.84 21.35
CA ALA A 198 -22.88 -3.92 20.47
C ALA A 198 -23.85 -4.11 19.30
N ARG A 199 -25.14 -4.26 19.60
CA ARG A 199 -26.22 -4.42 18.62
C ARG A 199 -26.28 -3.24 17.65
N GLN A 200 -26.23 -2.00 18.15
CA GLN A 200 -26.31 -0.81 17.31
C GLN A 200 -25.19 -0.77 16.28
N VAL A 201 -23.94 -1.02 16.70
CA VAL A 201 -22.77 -1.00 15.82
C VAL A 201 -22.79 -2.19 14.84
N TYR A 202 -23.22 -3.36 15.31
CA TYR A 202 -23.37 -4.54 14.46
C TYR A 202 -24.42 -4.35 13.36
N GLU A 203 -25.57 -3.75 13.68
CA GLU A 203 -26.60 -3.43 12.68
C GLU A 203 -26.07 -2.44 11.63
N GLN A 204 -25.22 -1.49 12.04
CA GLN A 204 -24.56 -0.59 11.11
C GLN A 204 -23.57 -1.35 10.20
N TYR A 205 -22.79 -2.28 10.76
CA TYR A 205 -21.93 -3.17 9.99
C TYR A 205 -22.71 -3.94 8.93
N VAL A 206 -23.81 -4.60 9.32
CA VAL A 206 -24.66 -5.38 8.40
C VAL A 206 -25.23 -4.52 7.28
N ARG A 207 -25.66 -3.29 7.58
CA ARG A 207 -26.11 -2.33 6.55
C ARG A 207 -25.00 -1.94 5.59
N THR A 208 -23.77 -1.84 6.07
CA THR A 208 -22.60 -1.41 5.27
C THR A 208 -22.12 -2.52 4.34
N VAL A 209 -22.01 -3.75 4.82
CA VAL A 209 -21.47 -4.88 4.02
C VAL A 209 -22.55 -5.68 3.29
N GLY A 210 -23.81 -5.55 3.71
CA GLY A 210 -24.93 -6.36 3.22
C GLY A 210 -25.00 -7.74 3.89
N GLN A 211 -26.23 -8.25 4.08
CA GLN A 211 -26.46 -9.53 4.79
C GLN A 211 -25.72 -10.74 4.20
N LYS A 212 -25.51 -10.76 2.87
CA LYS A 212 -24.86 -11.89 2.19
C LYS A 212 -23.32 -11.86 2.29
N ASN A 213 -22.74 -10.72 2.70
CA ASN A 213 -21.30 -10.48 2.71
C ASN A 213 -20.73 -10.46 4.13
N GLN A 214 -21.48 -10.91 5.13
CA GLN A 214 -20.99 -10.99 6.49
C GLN A 214 -19.88 -12.04 6.58
N GLY A 215 -18.72 -11.62 7.09
CA GLY A 215 -17.64 -12.58 7.38
C GLY A 215 -18.04 -13.53 8.50
N ALA A 216 -17.45 -14.74 8.53
CA ALA A 216 -17.76 -15.77 9.53
C ALA A 216 -17.67 -15.25 10.97
N ARG A 217 -16.70 -14.38 11.30
CA ARG A 217 -16.56 -13.75 12.62
C ARG A 217 -17.78 -12.93 13.04
N ALA A 218 -18.40 -12.25 12.09
CA ALA A 218 -19.57 -11.39 12.35
C ALA A 218 -20.84 -12.17 12.72
N LEU A 219 -20.89 -13.46 12.46
CA LEU A 219 -22.04 -14.32 12.79
C LEU A 219 -22.06 -14.76 14.26
N TRP A 220 -21.02 -14.44 15.03
CA TRP A 220 -20.86 -14.87 16.44
C TRP A 220 -20.93 -13.70 17.44
N VAL A 221 -21.16 -12.48 16.97
CA VAL A 221 -21.39 -11.26 17.78
C VAL A 221 -22.89 -10.95 17.81
#